data_6cb98602db6105d328d6095d1c2eb95f
#
_entry.id   6cb98602db6105d328d6095d1c2eb95f
#
_cell.length_a   1.000
_cell.length_b   1.000
_cell.length_c   1.000
_cell.angle_alpha   90.00
_cell.angle_beta   90.00
_cell.angle_gamma   90.00
#
_symmetry.space_group_name_H-M   'P 1'
#
loop_
_entity.id
_entity.type
_entity.pdbx_description
1 polymer ?
#
loop_
_entity_poly.entity_id
_entity_poly.type
_entity_poly.pdbx_seq_one_letter_code
_entity_poly.pdbx_strand_id
1 'polypeptide(L)'
;ALDITAGEALPLMEAFYTLQGEGYHKGAAAFFIRIGGCDVGCHWCDVKESWNPEIHPATPITKIVAQAKEYSKTVVVTGGEPLMWNMDPLTFRLKAEGMKIHIETSGAYKLTGSWDWFCLSPKKNKLPNKEAYQRANELKVIIYNKDDFRFAAEQALSLIHISEPTRRYS
;
A
#
# COMPACT_ATOMS: atom_id res chain seq x y z
N ALA A 1 17.56 -20.73 -1.75
CA ALA A 1 16.54 -20.09 -0.92
C ALA A 1 16.06 -18.84 -1.63
N LEU A 2 14.74 -18.57 -1.61
CA LEU A 2 14.15 -17.37 -2.20
C LEU A 2 14.59 -16.14 -1.40
N ASP A 3 14.97 -15.07 -2.10
CA ASP A 3 15.47 -13.86 -1.47
C ASP A 3 14.31 -12.87 -1.22
N ILE A 4 13.96 -12.68 0.05
CA ILE A 4 12.96 -11.71 0.48
C ILE A 4 13.42 -10.28 0.20
N THR A 5 14.72 -10.00 0.36
CA THR A 5 15.28 -8.67 0.14
C THR A 5 15.21 -8.28 -1.35
N ALA A 6 15.40 -9.24 -2.24
CA ALA A 6 15.23 -9.04 -3.68
C ALA A 6 13.76 -8.99 -4.12
N GLY A 7 12.82 -9.33 -3.24
CA GLY A 7 11.39 -9.39 -3.55
C GLY A 7 10.93 -10.67 -4.27
N GLU A 8 11.74 -11.74 -4.22
CA GLU A 8 11.37 -13.05 -4.80
C GLU A 8 10.34 -13.79 -3.97
N ALA A 9 10.29 -13.49 -2.67
CA ALA A 9 9.28 -13.92 -1.73
C ALA A 9 8.90 -12.76 -0.81
N LEU A 10 7.71 -12.82 -0.23
CA LEU A 10 7.20 -11.80 0.67
C LEU A 10 6.59 -12.45 1.93
N PRO A 11 6.66 -11.79 3.09
CA PRO A 11 6.02 -12.30 4.30
C PRO A 11 4.49 -12.12 4.16
N LEU A 12 3.84 -13.09 3.56
CA LEU A 12 2.40 -13.05 3.31
C LEU A 12 1.63 -13.33 4.60
N MET A 13 0.91 -12.33 5.09
CA MET A 13 0.04 -12.46 6.25
C MET A 13 -1.26 -13.15 5.87
N GLU A 14 -1.96 -12.62 4.88
CA GLU A 14 -3.20 -13.18 4.34
C GLU A 14 -3.44 -12.70 2.90
N ALA A 15 -4.25 -13.45 2.17
CA ALA A 15 -4.72 -13.06 0.86
C ALA A 15 -6.15 -13.57 0.65
N PHE A 16 -7.03 -12.71 0.16
CA PHE A 16 -8.45 -13.01 0.03
C PHE A 16 -9.15 -12.15 -1.01
N TYR A 17 -10.23 -12.67 -1.57
CA TYR A 17 -11.09 -11.96 -2.50
C TYR A 17 -12.29 -11.35 -1.78
N THR A 18 -12.48 -10.04 -1.92
CA THR A 18 -13.61 -9.33 -1.31
C THR A 18 -13.87 -8.00 -2.01
N LEU A 19 -14.79 -7.22 -1.48
CA LEU A 19 -15.09 -5.87 -1.92
C LEU A 19 -14.20 -4.86 -1.16
N GLN A 20 -13.72 -3.82 -1.86
CA GLN A 20 -13.08 -2.69 -1.21
C GLN A 20 -14.10 -1.99 -0.30
N GLY A 21 -13.78 -1.90 0.99
CA GLY A 21 -14.71 -1.36 2.00
C GLY A 21 -14.75 0.15 2.09
N GLU A 22 -13.73 0.85 1.56
CA GLU A 22 -13.51 2.28 1.77
C GLU A 22 -12.81 2.97 0.60
N GLY A 23 -12.78 4.31 0.66
CA GLY A 23 -12.09 5.14 -0.32
C GLY A 23 -12.80 5.28 -1.65
N TYR A 24 -12.06 5.77 -2.63
CA TYR A 24 -12.59 6.05 -3.97
C TYR A 24 -13.15 4.79 -4.67
N HIS A 25 -12.49 3.65 -4.48
CA HIS A 25 -12.90 2.37 -5.10
C HIS A 25 -13.82 1.52 -4.21
N LYS A 26 -14.50 2.13 -3.24
CA LYS A 26 -15.46 1.43 -2.38
C LYS A 26 -16.49 0.65 -3.21
N GLY A 27 -16.68 -0.61 -2.85
CA GLY A 27 -17.58 -1.53 -3.53
C GLY A 27 -16.98 -2.27 -4.71
N ALA A 28 -15.76 -1.94 -5.15
CA ALA A 28 -15.07 -2.67 -6.20
C ALA A 28 -14.53 -4.01 -5.68
N ALA A 29 -14.76 -5.08 -6.46
CA ALA A 29 -14.23 -6.39 -6.16
C ALA A 29 -12.73 -6.44 -6.48
N ALA A 30 -11.92 -6.97 -5.55
CA ALA A 30 -10.49 -7.10 -5.69
C ALA A 30 -9.93 -8.28 -4.90
N PHE A 31 -8.74 -8.72 -5.29
CA PHE A 31 -7.95 -9.66 -4.51
C PHE A 31 -6.98 -8.88 -3.63
N PHE A 32 -7.13 -9.02 -2.32
CA PHE A 32 -6.32 -8.33 -1.33
C PHE A 32 -5.12 -9.18 -0.95
N ILE A 33 -3.94 -8.57 -0.97
CA ILE A 33 -2.67 -9.17 -0.55
C ILE A 33 -2.16 -8.37 0.64
N ARG A 34 -2.22 -8.95 1.83
CA ARG A 34 -1.73 -8.32 3.05
C ARG A 34 -0.33 -8.82 3.38
N ILE A 35 0.63 -7.91 3.33
CA ILE A 35 2.05 -8.19 3.59
C ILE A 35 2.37 -7.89 5.05
N GLY A 36 3.06 -8.80 5.71
CA GLY A 36 3.57 -8.60 7.06
C GLY A 36 4.78 -7.67 7.12
N GLY A 37 5.05 -7.18 8.32
CA GLY A 37 6.10 -6.20 8.60
C GLY A 37 5.60 -4.77 8.64
N CYS A 38 5.75 -4.13 9.80
CA CYS A 38 5.46 -2.72 9.98
C CYS A 38 6.21 -2.20 11.21
N ASP A 39 6.98 -1.13 11.04
CA ASP A 39 7.71 -0.47 12.12
C ASP A 39 7.11 0.89 12.51
N VAL A 40 5.96 1.25 11.94
CA VAL A 40 5.30 2.54 12.19
C VAL A 40 4.72 2.64 13.60
N GLY A 41 4.27 1.51 14.18
CA GLY A 41 3.89 1.43 15.58
C GLY A 41 2.66 2.26 15.99
N CYS A 42 1.63 2.30 15.16
CA CYS A 42 0.40 3.03 15.46
C CYS A 42 -0.35 2.36 16.63
N HIS A 43 -0.56 3.04 17.74
CA HIS A 43 -1.23 2.49 18.93
C HIS A 43 -2.68 2.04 18.68
N TRP A 44 -3.33 2.63 17.69
CA TRP A 44 -4.70 2.32 17.25
C TRP A 44 -4.76 1.29 16.10
N CYS A 45 -3.62 0.63 15.78
CA CYS A 45 -3.58 -0.38 14.73
C CYS A 45 -4.48 -1.56 15.08
N ASP A 46 -5.36 -1.93 14.16
CA ASP A 46 -6.27 -3.07 14.27
C ASP A 46 -5.61 -4.40 13.86
N VAL A 47 -4.43 -4.34 13.24
CA VAL A 47 -3.71 -5.50 12.72
C VAL A 47 -2.28 -5.54 13.27
N LYS A 48 -2.13 -5.59 14.59
CA LYS A 48 -0.81 -5.57 15.26
C LYS A 48 0.04 -6.81 14.93
N GLU A 49 -0.57 -7.93 14.58
CA GLU A 49 0.11 -9.13 14.12
C GLU A 49 0.93 -8.89 12.86
N SER A 50 0.59 -7.87 12.07
CA SER A 50 1.36 -7.50 10.87
C SER A 50 2.74 -6.89 11.19
N TRP A 51 3.01 -6.48 12.43
CA TRP A 51 4.27 -5.80 12.78
C TRP A 51 5.49 -6.71 12.70
N ASN A 52 5.33 -7.98 13.05
CA ASN A 52 6.43 -8.94 12.99
C ASN A 52 6.36 -9.79 11.70
N PRO A 53 7.26 -9.57 10.71
CA PRO A 53 7.26 -10.36 9.49
C PRO A 53 7.70 -11.81 9.71
N GLU A 54 8.41 -12.12 10.79
CA GLU A 54 8.94 -13.46 11.04
C GLU A 54 7.85 -14.48 11.39
N ILE A 55 6.69 -14.03 11.86
CA ILE A 55 5.54 -14.89 12.12
C ILE A 55 4.75 -15.23 10.86
N HIS A 56 5.04 -14.58 9.74
CA HIS A 56 4.37 -14.80 8.48
C HIS A 56 5.28 -15.57 7.52
N PRO A 57 4.74 -16.59 6.81
CA PRO A 57 5.56 -17.40 5.92
C PRO A 57 6.07 -16.60 4.74
N ALA A 58 7.38 -16.73 4.45
CA ALA A 58 7.98 -16.22 3.21
C ALA A 58 7.37 -16.96 2.02
N THR A 59 6.44 -16.31 1.34
CA THR A 59 5.67 -16.88 0.25
C THR A 59 6.25 -16.42 -1.10
N PRO A 60 6.58 -17.34 -2.02
CA PRO A 60 7.05 -16.97 -3.36
C PRO A 60 6.05 -16.08 -4.07
N ILE A 61 6.52 -15.01 -4.72
CA ILE A 61 5.63 -14.11 -5.47
C ILE A 61 4.90 -14.82 -6.59
N THR A 62 5.49 -15.85 -7.17
CA THR A 62 4.84 -16.70 -8.19
C THR A 62 3.55 -17.35 -7.67
N LYS A 63 3.56 -17.80 -6.43
CA LYS A 63 2.38 -18.37 -5.75
C LYS A 63 1.31 -17.31 -5.49
N ILE A 64 1.73 -16.13 -5.03
CA ILE A 64 0.83 -14.99 -4.78
C ILE A 64 0.13 -14.58 -6.08
N VAL A 65 0.89 -14.42 -7.15
CA VAL A 65 0.37 -14.03 -8.47
C VAL A 65 -0.59 -15.09 -9.03
N ALA A 66 -0.25 -16.38 -8.93
CA ALA A 66 -1.10 -17.47 -9.39
C ALA A 66 -2.45 -17.45 -8.66
N GLN A 67 -2.44 -17.25 -7.35
CA GLN A 67 -3.66 -17.16 -6.55
C GLN A 67 -4.49 -15.91 -6.92
N ALA A 68 -3.85 -14.75 -7.06
CA ALA A 68 -4.55 -13.52 -7.44
C ALA A 68 -5.28 -13.66 -8.80
N LYS A 69 -4.62 -14.29 -9.76
CA LYS A 69 -5.14 -14.51 -11.11
C LYS A 69 -6.43 -15.33 -11.14
N GLU A 70 -6.61 -16.27 -10.21
CA GLU A 70 -7.81 -17.10 -10.12
C GLU A 70 -9.05 -16.31 -9.70
N TYR A 71 -8.89 -15.22 -8.95
CA TYR A 71 -10.01 -14.54 -8.30
C TYR A 71 -10.37 -13.19 -8.90
N SER A 72 -9.40 -12.41 -9.38
CA SER A 72 -9.67 -11.04 -9.81
C SER A 72 -8.67 -10.52 -10.84
N LYS A 73 -9.09 -9.49 -11.58
CA LYS A 73 -8.19 -8.67 -12.41
C LYS A 73 -7.70 -7.43 -11.71
N THR A 74 -8.14 -7.18 -10.49
CA THR A 74 -7.72 -6.07 -9.64
C THR A 74 -7.15 -6.62 -8.35
N VAL A 75 -5.97 -6.14 -7.99
CA VAL A 75 -5.25 -6.51 -6.78
C VAL A 75 -5.07 -5.26 -5.91
N VAL A 76 -5.29 -5.40 -4.62
CA VAL A 76 -4.96 -4.39 -3.61
C VAL A 76 -3.86 -4.93 -2.72
N VAL A 77 -2.69 -4.32 -2.76
CA VAL A 77 -1.57 -4.64 -1.86
C VAL A 77 -1.66 -3.73 -0.65
N THR A 78 -1.76 -4.34 0.50
CA THR A 78 -1.89 -3.66 1.80
C THR A 78 -1.10 -4.44 2.86
N GLY A 79 -1.31 -4.17 4.12
CA GLY A 79 -0.69 -4.99 5.13
C GLY A 79 -0.47 -4.29 6.44
N GLY A 80 0.68 -4.59 7.02
CA GLY A 80 1.56 -3.77 7.77
C GLY A 80 2.03 -2.58 6.91
N GLU A 81 3.24 -2.63 6.40
CA GLU A 81 3.74 -1.62 5.46
C GLU A 81 4.36 -2.29 4.22
N PRO A 82 3.64 -2.32 3.08
CA PRO A 82 4.13 -3.02 1.88
C PRO A 82 5.47 -2.50 1.36
N LEU A 83 5.71 -1.17 1.43
CA LEU A 83 6.93 -0.56 0.91
C LEU A 83 8.17 -0.78 1.78
N MET A 84 8.06 -1.47 2.92
CA MET A 84 9.24 -2.04 3.59
C MET A 84 9.97 -3.06 2.71
N TRP A 85 9.28 -3.61 1.73
CA TRP A 85 9.77 -4.67 0.85
C TRP A 85 9.92 -4.17 -0.58
N ASN A 86 10.78 -4.84 -1.36
CA ASN A 86 10.87 -4.55 -2.79
C ASN A 86 9.65 -5.10 -3.52
N MET A 87 8.79 -4.21 -4.00
CA MET A 87 7.55 -4.53 -4.71
C MET A 87 7.72 -4.63 -6.23
N ASP A 88 8.90 -4.35 -6.77
CA ASP A 88 9.13 -4.40 -8.22
C ASP A 88 8.83 -5.78 -8.81
N PRO A 89 9.34 -6.90 -8.25
CA PRO A 89 9.08 -8.21 -8.85
C PRO A 89 7.60 -8.62 -8.80
N LEU A 90 6.91 -8.35 -7.69
CA LEU A 90 5.48 -8.66 -7.58
C LEU A 90 4.66 -7.90 -8.60
N THR A 91 4.84 -6.58 -8.66
CA THR A 91 4.05 -5.73 -9.57
C THR A 91 4.37 -5.98 -11.03
N PHE A 92 5.62 -6.29 -11.36
CA PHE A 92 6.01 -6.69 -12.71
C PHE A 92 5.23 -7.94 -13.17
N ARG A 93 5.16 -8.96 -12.32
CA ARG A 93 4.44 -10.20 -12.65
C ARG A 93 2.93 -10.01 -12.72
N LEU A 94 2.35 -9.24 -11.79
CA LEU A 94 0.92 -8.93 -11.81
C LEU A 94 0.53 -8.15 -13.07
N LYS A 95 1.36 -7.20 -13.51
CA LYS A 95 1.13 -6.46 -14.76
C LYS A 95 1.27 -7.35 -15.99
N ALA A 96 2.21 -8.27 -16.01
CA ALA A 96 2.36 -9.23 -17.09
C ALA A 96 1.10 -10.13 -17.26
N GLU A 97 0.34 -10.33 -16.17
CA GLU A 97 -0.96 -11.03 -16.20
C GLU A 97 -2.15 -10.07 -16.51
N GLY A 98 -1.88 -8.83 -16.85
CA GLY A 98 -2.91 -7.84 -17.22
C GLY A 98 -3.72 -7.31 -16.04
N MET A 99 -3.19 -7.40 -14.82
CA MET A 99 -3.90 -6.94 -13.62
C MET A 99 -3.72 -5.46 -13.36
N LYS A 100 -4.75 -4.83 -12.78
CA LYS A 100 -4.67 -3.52 -12.15
C LYS A 100 -4.21 -3.68 -10.71
N ILE A 101 -3.27 -2.84 -10.29
CA ILE A 101 -2.60 -2.97 -9.00
C ILE A 101 -2.75 -1.69 -8.20
N HIS A 102 -3.43 -1.78 -7.06
CA HIS A 102 -3.57 -0.71 -6.08
C HIS A 102 -2.64 -0.97 -4.90
N ILE A 103 -2.14 0.08 -4.27
CA ILE A 103 -1.42 0.00 -3.01
C ILE A 103 -2.08 0.88 -1.95
N GLU A 104 -2.06 0.41 -0.71
CA GLU A 104 -2.32 1.19 0.49
C GLU A 104 -1.03 1.22 1.32
N THR A 105 -0.48 2.40 1.53
CA THR A 105 0.83 2.57 2.21
C THR A 105 0.88 3.83 3.04
N SER A 106 1.70 3.82 4.08
CA SER A 106 2.06 5.01 4.86
C SER A 106 2.92 6.01 4.07
N GLY A 107 3.57 5.56 3.00
CA GLY A 107 4.47 6.38 2.18
C GLY A 107 5.80 6.74 2.83
N ALA A 108 6.15 6.12 3.94
CA ALA A 108 7.35 6.44 4.72
C ALA A 108 8.63 5.76 4.20
N TYR A 109 8.51 4.87 3.24
CA TYR A 109 9.61 4.13 2.64
C TYR A 109 9.82 4.50 1.17
N LYS A 110 10.98 4.13 0.62
CA LYS A 110 11.27 4.29 -0.80
C LYS A 110 10.19 3.61 -1.64
N LEU A 111 9.71 4.32 -2.67
CA LEU A 111 8.73 3.78 -3.58
C LEU A 111 9.36 2.72 -4.49
N THR A 112 8.81 1.52 -4.43
CA THR A 112 9.06 0.43 -5.35
C THR A 112 7.74 -0.08 -5.90
N GLY A 113 7.80 -0.82 -7.01
CA GLY A 113 6.61 -1.31 -7.70
C GLY A 113 5.98 -0.31 -8.66
N SER A 114 5.13 -0.83 -9.51
CA SER A 114 4.34 -0.07 -10.49
C SER A 114 2.86 -0.16 -10.11
N TRP A 115 2.28 0.97 -9.78
CA TRP A 115 0.94 1.06 -9.22
C TRP A 115 -0.01 1.80 -10.15
N ASP A 116 -1.21 1.28 -10.34
CA ASP A 116 -2.29 1.95 -11.07
C ASP A 116 -3.07 2.91 -10.16
N TRP A 117 -3.12 2.62 -8.87
CA TRP A 117 -3.73 3.47 -7.85
C TRP A 117 -2.91 3.45 -6.57
N PHE A 118 -2.57 4.64 -6.08
CA PHE A 118 -1.74 4.82 -4.90
C PHE A 118 -2.54 5.53 -3.81
N CYS A 119 -2.98 4.77 -2.80
CA CYS A 119 -3.64 5.29 -1.62
C CYS A 119 -2.60 5.58 -0.55
N LEU A 120 -2.37 6.86 -0.27
CA LEU A 120 -1.48 7.33 0.78
C LEU A 120 -2.22 7.42 2.11
N SER A 121 -1.77 6.67 3.09
CA SER A 121 -2.31 6.68 4.46
C SER A 121 -1.24 7.15 5.46
N PRO A 122 -0.95 8.45 5.54
CA PRO A 122 0.14 9.00 6.35
C PRO A 122 -0.07 8.73 7.84
N LYS A 123 1.04 8.55 8.55
CA LYS A 123 1.07 8.32 9.99
C LYS A 123 1.89 9.42 10.68
N LYS A 124 1.42 9.89 11.83
CA LYS A 124 2.11 10.94 12.61
C LYS A 124 3.50 10.51 13.07
N ASN A 125 3.66 9.23 13.41
CA ASN A 125 4.91 8.70 13.95
C ASN A 125 6.01 8.60 12.90
N LYS A 126 5.65 8.46 11.62
CA LYS A 126 6.58 8.33 10.50
C LYS A 126 5.94 8.91 9.25
N LEU A 127 6.24 10.16 8.97
CA LEU A 127 5.64 10.91 7.88
C LEU A 127 6.04 10.35 6.50
N PRO A 128 5.18 10.50 5.49
CA PRO A 128 5.50 10.14 4.12
C PRO A 128 6.72 10.91 3.59
N ASN A 129 7.46 10.29 2.68
CA ASN A 129 8.47 11.01 1.92
C ASN A 129 7.81 11.85 0.79
N LYS A 130 8.60 12.75 0.20
CA LYS A 130 8.12 13.67 -0.84
C LYS A 130 7.56 12.93 -2.06
N GLU A 131 8.20 11.84 -2.47
CA GLU A 131 7.79 11.05 -3.63
C GLU A 131 6.41 10.42 -3.42
N ALA A 132 6.09 10.00 -2.20
CA ALA A 132 4.79 9.43 -1.87
C ALA A 132 3.66 10.46 -2.04
N TYR A 133 3.86 11.70 -1.60
CA TYR A 133 2.89 12.77 -1.84
C TYR A 133 2.69 13.06 -3.33
N GLN A 134 3.78 13.07 -4.11
CA GLN A 134 3.71 13.31 -5.56
C GLN A 134 2.99 12.20 -6.30
N ARG A 135 3.10 10.97 -5.81
CA ARG A 135 2.50 9.79 -6.45
C ARG A 135 1.06 9.54 -6.06
N ALA A 136 0.63 10.02 -4.90
CA ALA A 136 -0.68 9.71 -4.33
C ALA A 136 -1.85 10.09 -5.24
N ASN A 137 -2.76 9.16 -5.43
CA ASN A 137 -4.06 9.37 -6.08
C ASN A 137 -5.16 9.62 -5.05
N GLU A 138 -5.00 9.09 -3.84
CA GLU A 138 -5.97 9.13 -2.76
C GLU A 138 -5.25 9.34 -1.44
N LEU A 139 -5.86 10.12 -0.55
CA LEU A 139 -5.42 10.32 0.82
C LEU A 139 -6.42 9.67 1.78
N LYS A 140 -5.92 8.77 2.63
CA LYS A 140 -6.69 8.14 3.69
C LYS A 140 -6.06 8.45 5.04
N VAL A 141 -6.77 9.18 5.90
CA VAL A 141 -6.32 9.49 7.26
C VAL A 141 -7.30 8.91 8.26
N ILE A 142 -6.80 8.10 9.17
CA ILE A 142 -7.62 7.54 10.26
C ILE A 142 -7.77 8.59 11.34
N ILE A 143 -9.01 8.90 11.66
CA ILE A 143 -9.37 9.87 12.70
C ILE A 143 -9.75 9.12 13.97
N TYR A 144 -8.91 9.23 14.97
CA TYR A 144 -9.14 8.66 16.29
C TYR A 144 -9.54 9.72 17.32
N ASN A 145 -8.98 10.93 17.18
CA ASN A 145 -9.23 12.06 18.07
C ASN A 145 -9.27 13.39 17.31
N LYS A 146 -9.53 14.51 18.02
CA LYS A 146 -9.66 15.84 17.40
C LYS A 146 -8.38 16.34 16.73
N ASP A 147 -7.21 15.97 17.24
CA ASP A 147 -5.93 16.38 16.65
C ASP A 147 -5.67 15.71 15.30
N ASP A 148 -6.33 14.59 15.05
CA ASP A 148 -6.21 13.89 13.76
C ASP A 148 -6.89 14.64 12.62
N PHE A 149 -7.91 15.45 12.90
CA PHE A 149 -8.50 16.34 11.89
C PHE A 149 -7.52 17.40 11.40
N ARG A 150 -6.74 17.99 12.32
CA ARG A 150 -5.69 18.94 11.96
C ARG A 150 -4.63 18.28 11.12
N PHE A 151 -4.16 17.13 11.56
CA PHE A 151 -3.19 16.33 10.80
C PHE A 151 -3.72 15.98 9.39
N ALA A 152 -4.98 15.56 9.28
CA ALA A 152 -5.59 15.27 7.98
C ALA A 152 -5.62 16.48 7.06
N ALA A 153 -5.96 17.66 7.59
CA ALA A 153 -5.96 18.91 6.83
C ALA A 153 -4.55 19.31 6.36
N GLU A 154 -3.54 19.16 7.21
CA GLU A 154 -2.14 19.42 6.86
C GLU A 154 -1.66 18.49 5.75
N GLN A 155 -2.01 17.21 5.83
CA GLN A 155 -1.67 16.22 4.81
C GLN A 155 -2.37 16.51 3.46
N ALA A 156 -3.64 16.92 3.50
CA ALA A 156 -4.37 17.32 2.31
C ALA A 156 -3.74 18.55 1.62
N LEU A 157 -3.30 19.52 2.39
CA LEU A 157 -2.57 20.69 1.88
C LEU A 157 -1.22 20.30 1.25
N SER A 158 -0.51 19.35 1.85
CA SER A 158 0.75 18.84 1.30
C SER A 158 0.55 18.21 -0.08
N LEU A 159 -0.55 17.49 -0.30
CA LEU A 159 -0.90 16.95 -1.61
C LEU A 159 -1.20 18.05 -2.64
N ILE A 160 -1.95 19.08 -2.27
CA ILE A 160 -2.31 20.19 -3.15
C ILE A 160 -1.06 20.96 -3.58
N HIS A 161 -0.17 21.31 -2.66
CA HIS A 161 1.06 22.06 -2.93
C HIS A 161 2.06 21.31 -3.81
N ILE A 162 2.04 19.97 -3.78
CA ILE A 162 2.93 19.14 -4.61
C ILE A 162 2.31 18.88 -5.98
N SER A 163 0.99 18.88 -6.08
CA SER A 163 0.24 18.63 -7.32
C SER A 163 0.14 19.86 -8.24
N GLU A 164 0.46 21.05 -7.77
CA GLU A 164 0.27 22.31 -8.50
C GLU A 164 1.46 22.91 -9.28
N PRO A 165 2.60 22.27 -9.54
CA PRO A 165 3.66 22.94 -10.30
C PRO A 165 3.48 22.98 -11.82
N THR A 166 2.41 22.47 -12.41
CA THR A 166 2.36 22.27 -13.86
C THR A 166 1.12 22.80 -14.58
N ARG A 167 0.30 23.64 -13.97
CA ARG A 167 -0.59 24.47 -14.77
C ARG A 167 0.18 25.67 -15.31
N ARG A 168 0.93 25.45 -16.40
CA ARG A 168 1.26 26.55 -17.31
C ARG A 168 -0.05 26.99 -17.94
N TYR A 169 -0.52 28.16 -17.56
CA TYR A 169 -1.51 28.87 -18.34
C TYR A 169 -0.81 29.28 -19.64
N SER A 170 -1.19 28.67 -20.74
CA SER A 170 -0.91 29.16 -22.11
C SER A 170 -2.05 30.06 -22.52
#